data_58ad5243536a8951ae4d037d0483bbc9
#
_entry.id   58ad5243536a8951ae4d037d0483bbc9
#
_cell.length_a   1.000
_cell.length_b   1.000
_cell.length_c   1.000
_cell.angle_alpha   90.00
_cell.angle_beta   90.00
_cell.angle_gamma   90.00
#
_symmetry.space_group_name_H-M   'P 1'
#
loop_
_entity.id
_entity.type
_entity.pdbx_description
1 polymer ?
#
loop_
_entity_poly.entity_id
_entity_poly.type
_entity_poly.pdbx_seq_one_letter_code
_entity_poly.pdbx_strand_id
1 'polypeptide(L)'
;VATERNFRKHIVMAILALGLGTWLQLSINEWLWVTLAIFVVVVAEVLNTVVEAIVDLLVGHHYDAEAKKAKDVAAGGVLIAAFFAVVIGCLVFIPELLQVF
;
A
#
# COMPACT_ATOMS: atom_id res chain seq x y z
N VAL A 1 13.60 -2.81 11.78
CA VAL A 1 13.71 -3.20 10.38
C VAL A 1 12.85 -2.30 9.51
N ALA A 2 13.38 -1.85 8.37
CA ALA A 2 12.68 -0.92 7.48
C ALA A 2 11.33 -1.46 7.00
N THR A 3 11.25 -2.75 6.66
CA THR A 3 10.03 -3.40 6.20
C THR A 3 8.93 -3.36 7.26
N GLU A 4 9.30 -3.64 8.50
CA GLU A 4 8.38 -3.62 9.64
C GLU A 4 7.85 -2.21 9.88
N ARG A 5 8.72 -1.22 9.78
CA ARG A 5 8.37 0.19 9.91
C ARG A 5 7.38 0.63 8.82
N ASN A 6 7.64 0.21 7.57
CA ASN A 6 6.75 0.50 6.46
C ASN A 6 5.38 -0.16 6.65
N PHE A 7 5.36 -1.39 7.14
CA PHE A 7 4.13 -2.11 7.42
C PHE A 7 3.29 -1.37 8.47
N ARG A 8 3.94 -0.87 9.53
CA ARG A 8 3.27 -0.05 10.54
C ARG A 8 2.63 1.20 9.94
N LYS A 9 3.35 1.89 9.05
CA LYS A 9 2.81 3.08 8.38
C LYS A 9 1.55 2.74 7.59
N HIS A 10 1.56 1.62 6.87
CA HIS A 10 0.40 1.19 6.10
C HIS A 10 -0.79 0.84 7.00
N ILE A 11 -0.53 0.20 8.14
CA ILE A 11 -1.59 -0.10 9.12
C ILE A 11 -2.18 1.20 9.67
N VAL A 12 -1.36 2.16 10.04
CA VAL A 12 -1.82 3.46 10.54
C VAL A 12 -2.66 4.17 9.50
N MET A 13 -2.20 4.20 8.25
CA MET A 13 -2.95 4.83 7.16
C MET A 13 -4.29 4.14 6.93
N ALA A 14 -4.31 2.81 7.00
CA ALA A 14 -5.56 2.05 6.86
C ALA A 14 -6.54 2.39 7.99
N ILE A 15 -6.06 2.46 9.23
CA ILE A 15 -6.90 2.81 10.38
C ILE A 15 -7.45 4.23 10.22
N LEU A 16 -6.63 5.18 9.80
CA LEU A 16 -7.07 6.56 9.55
C LEU A 16 -8.13 6.61 8.45
N ALA A 17 -7.92 5.85 7.36
CA ALA A 17 -8.90 5.79 6.28
C ALA A 17 -10.23 5.20 6.74
N LEU A 18 -10.19 4.14 7.54
CA LEU A 18 -11.40 3.52 8.08
C LEU A 18 -12.12 4.46 9.03
N GLY A 19 -11.38 5.16 9.90
CA GLY A 19 -11.97 6.13 10.82
C GLY A 19 -12.59 7.30 10.08
N LEU A 20 -11.89 7.87 9.11
CA LEU A 20 -12.41 8.98 8.31
C LEU A 20 -13.63 8.55 7.51
N GLY A 21 -13.60 7.37 6.91
CA GLY A 21 -14.72 6.84 6.15
C GLY A 21 -15.95 6.63 7.03
N THR A 22 -15.77 6.16 8.25
CA THR A 22 -16.86 6.00 9.22
C THR A 22 -17.46 7.35 9.57
N TRP A 23 -16.61 8.36 9.82
CA TRP A 23 -17.06 9.70 10.13
C TRP A 23 -17.84 10.33 8.97
N LEU A 24 -17.38 10.10 7.73
CA LEU A 24 -18.03 10.64 6.53
C LEU A 24 -19.24 9.81 6.09
N GLN A 25 -19.48 8.67 6.72
CA GLN A 25 -20.61 7.79 6.41
C GLN A 25 -20.61 7.34 4.93
N LEU A 26 -19.49 6.76 4.52
CA LEU A 26 -19.35 6.28 3.14
C LEU A 26 -20.40 5.25 2.79
N SER A 27 -20.86 5.26 1.54
CA SER A 27 -21.76 4.23 1.01
C SER A 27 -21.05 2.88 0.92
N ILE A 28 -21.81 1.81 0.78
CA ILE A 28 -21.24 0.47 0.60
C ILE A 28 -20.34 0.42 -0.63
N ASN A 29 -20.73 1.07 -1.72
CA ASN A 29 -19.92 1.12 -2.93
C ASN A 29 -18.57 1.82 -2.68
N GLU A 30 -18.60 2.93 -1.96
CA GLU A 30 -17.37 3.64 -1.59
C GLU A 30 -16.48 2.80 -0.67
N TRP A 31 -17.09 2.08 0.29
CA TRP A 31 -16.36 1.17 1.15
C TRP A 31 -15.68 0.03 0.38
N LEU A 32 -16.33 -0.47 -0.67
CA LEU A 32 -15.72 -1.49 -1.53
C LEU A 32 -14.43 -0.99 -2.15
N TRP A 33 -14.43 0.24 -2.67
CA TRP A 33 -13.23 0.82 -3.29
C TRP A 33 -12.13 1.08 -2.27
N VAL A 34 -12.48 1.59 -1.10
CA VAL A 34 -11.49 1.84 -0.04
C VAL A 34 -10.88 0.52 0.44
N THR A 35 -11.70 -0.50 0.65
CA THR A 35 -11.23 -1.82 1.06
C THR A 35 -10.31 -2.42 0.00
N LEU A 36 -10.67 -2.31 -1.27
CA LEU A 36 -9.83 -2.79 -2.36
C LEU A 36 -8.49 -2.08 -2.37
N ALA A 37 -8.47 -0.76 -2.22
CA ALA A 37 -7.24 0.02 -2.20
C ALA A 37 -6.31 -0.43 -1.07
N ILE A 38 -6.85 -0.60 0.13
CA ILE A 38 -6.07 -1.06 1.28
C ILE A 38 -5.51 -2.46 1.00
N PHE A 39 -6.35 -3.36 0.50
CA PHE A 39 -5.95 -4.74 0.21
C PHE A 39 -4.81 -4.79 -0.81
N VAL A 40 -4.92 -4.02 -1.89
CA VAL A 40 -3.90 -3.98 -2.95
C VAL A 40 -2.55 -3.54 -2.38
N VAL A 41 -2.54 -2.50 -1.54
CA VAL A 41 -1.30 -2.01 -0.94
C VAL A 41 -0.69 -3.05 -0.01
N VAL A 42 -1.51 -3.68 0.83
CA VAL A 42 -1.02 -4.69 1.77
C VAL A 42 -0.44 -5.89 1.02
N VAL A 43 -1.12 -6.38 -0.02
CA VAL A 43 -0.64 -7.49 -0.83
C VAL A 43 0.68 -7.12 -1.51
N ALA A 44 0.79 -5.92 -2.08
CA ALA A 44 2.02 -5.47 -2.72
C ALA A 44 3.18 -5.43 -1.73
N GLU A 45 2.94 -4.96 -0.50
CA GLU A 45 3.96 -4.93 0.55
C GLU A 45 4.41 -6.33 0.96
N VAL A 46 3.47 -7.25 1.10
CA VAL A 46 3.78 -8.64 1.45
C VAL A 46 4.63 -9.27 0.35
N LEU A 47 4.24 -9.10 -0.91
CA LEU A 47 5.00 -9.63 -2.04
C LEU A 47 6.39 -9.03 -2.13
N ASN A 48 6.53 -7.72 -1.89
CA ASN A 48 7.83 -7.07 -1.87
C ASN A 48 8.74 -7.66 -0.78
N THR A 49 8.17 -7.89 0.41
CA THR A 49 8.90 -8.50 1.52
C THR A 49 9.37 -9.92 1.16
N VAL A 50 8.51 -10.70 0.53
CA VAL A 50 8.85 -12.06 0.10
C VAL A 50 9.99 -12.02 -0.91
N VAL A 51 9.91 -11.15 -1.91
CA VAL A 51 10.97 -11.01 -2.93
C VAL A 51 12.30 -10.63 -2.27
N GLU A 52 12.29 -9.65 -1.36
CA GLU A 52 13.50 -9.23 -0.67
C GLU A 52 14.11 -10.38 0.13
N ALA A 53 13.28 -11.14 0.85
CA ALA A 53 13.76 -12.27 1.65
C ALA A 53 14.37 -13.36 0.78
N ILE A 54 13.72 -13.70 -0.34
CA ILE A 54 14.20 -14.73 -1.24
C ILE A 54 15.52 -14.29 -1.89
N VAL A 55 15.59 -13.05 -2.37
CA VAL A 55 16.79 -12.52 -3.00
C VAL A 55 17.95 -12.50 -2.03
N ASP A 56 17.73 -12.04 -0.79
CA ASP A 56 18.78 -12.00 0.23
C ASP A 56 19.27 -13.40 0.58
N LEU A 57 18.38 -14.38 0.59
CA LEU A 57 18.76 -15.77 0.83
C LEU A 57 19.67 -16.30 -0.27
N LEU A 58 19.42 -15.93 -1.52
CA LEU A 58 20.16 -16.41 -2.67
C LEU A 58 21.52 -15.74 -2.84
N VAL A 59 21.61 -14.45 -2.61
CA VAL A 59 22.84 -13.69 -2.91
C VAL A 59 23.59 -13.22 -1.66
N GLY A 60 22.96 -13.28 -0.50
CA GLY A 60 23.57 -12.82 0.75
C GLY A 60 23.88 -11.31 0.68
N HIS A 61 25.12 -10.96 1.02
CA HIS A 61 25.56 -9.55 1.01
C HIS A 61 26.32 -9.17 -0.26
N HIS A 62 26.41 -10.10 -1.21
CA HIS A 62 27.12 -9.82 -2.48
C HIS A 62 26.22 -9.00 -3.40
N TYR A 63 26.84 -8.07 -4.12
CA TYR A 63 26.13 -7.34 -5.16
C TYR A 63 25.86 -8.27 -6.34
N ASP A 64 24.64 -8.23 -6.84
CA ASP A 64 24.22 -8.98 -8.02
C ASP A 64 23.23 -8.13 -8.79
N ALA A 65 23.50 -7.88 -10.06
CA ALA A 65 22.69 -7.00 -10.89
C ALA A 65 21.25 -7.50 -11.06
N GLU A 66 21.08 -8.82 -11.22
CA GLU A 66 19.75 -9.41 -11.35
C GLU A 66 18.98 -9.35 -10.04
N ALA A 67 19.66 -9.52 -8.91
CA ALA A 67 19.05 -9.38 -7.58
C ALA A 67 18.56 -7.95 -7.36
N LYS A 68 19.38 -6.96 -7.72
CA LYS A 68 18.99 -5.56 -7.61
C LYS A 68 17.77 -5.27 -8.48
N LYS A 69 17.75 -5.79 -9.69
CA LYS A 69 16.64 -5.62 -10.62
C LYS A 69 15.34 -6.21 -10.04
N ALA A 70 15.42 -7.42 -9.47
CA ALA A 70 14.25 -8.05 -8.85
C ALA A 70 13.69 -7.23 -7.71
N LYS A 71 14.57 -6.72 -6.83
CA LYS A 71 14.17 -5.87 -5.71
C LYS A 71 13.56 -4.56 -6.20
N ASP A 72 14.14 -3.93 -7.22
CA ASP A 72 13.64 -2.67 -7.77
C ASP A 72 12.27 -2.85 -8.40
N VAL A 73 12.05 -3.95 -9.12
CA VAL A 73 10.75 -4.25 -9.73
C VAL A 73 9.69 -4.47 -8.66
N ALA A 74 10.03 -5.22 -7.61
CA ALA A 74 9.10 -5.45 -6.50
C ALA A 74 8.74 -4.15 -5.78
N ALA A 75 9.73 -3.29 -5.53
CA ALA A 75 9.49 -1.98 -4.92
C ALA A 75 8.65 -1.10 -5.84
N GLY A 76 8.88 -1.17 -7.16
CA GLY A 76 8.07 -0.46 -8.14
C GLY A 76 6.60 -0.89 -8.09
N GLY A 77 6.35 -2.17 -7.87
CA GLY A 77 4.99 -2.68 -7.69
C GLY A 77 4.29 -2.05 -6.49
N VAL A 78 5.02 -1.86 -5.39
CA VAL A 78 4.48 -1.18 -4.21
C VAL A 78 4.13 0.27 -4.53
N LEU A 79 5.00 0.96 -5.28
CA LEU A 79 4.74 2.35 -5.68
C LEU A 79 3.49 2.45 -6.57
N ILE A 80 3.31 1.52 -7.49
CA ILE A 80 2.12 1.48 -8.34
C ILE A 80 0.87 1.26 -7.49
N ALA A 81 0.93 0.32 -6.55
CA ALA A 81 -0.19 0.05 -5.64
C ALA A 81 -0.51 1.27 -4.78
N ALA A 82 0.51 1.96 -4.26
CA ALA A 82 0.32 3.16 -3.48
C ALA A 82 -0.31 4.29 -4.30
N PHE A 83 0.12 4.45 -5.55
CA PHE A 83 -0.47 5.42 -6.46
C PHE A 83 -1.96 5.12 -6.69
N PHE A 84 -2.29 3.86 -6.94
CA PHE A 84 -3.67 3.43 -7.09
C PHE A 84 -4.49 3.77 -5.85
N ALA A 85 -3.95 3.49 -4.66
CA ALA A 85 -4.64 3.78 -3.41
C ALA A 85 -4.87 5.28 -3.22
N VAL A 86 -3.90 6.12 -3.60
CA VAL A 86 -4.04 7.58 -3.53
C VAL A 86 -5.14 8.05 -4.47
N VAL A 87 -5.19 7.52 -5.69
CA VAL A 87 -6.24 7.88 -6.65
C VAL A 87 -7.61 7.49 -6.10
N ILE A 88 -7.76 6.28 -5.59
CA ILE A 88 -9.03 5.83 -5.00
C ILE A 88 -9.41 6.70 -3.81
N GLY A 89 -8.44 7.00 -2.94
CA GLY A 89 -8.68 7.86 -1.79
C GLY A 89 -9.17 9.24 -2.20
N CYS A 90 -8.56 9.84 -3.21
CA CYS A 90 -8.98 11.14 -3.71
C CYS A 90 -10.40 11.08 -4.28
N LEU A 91 -10.70 10.04 -5.07
CA LEU A 91 -12.01 9.92 -5.70
C LEU A 91 -13.13 9.67 -4.69
N VAL A 92 -12.82 9.00 -3.59
CA VAL A 92 -13.80 8.69 -2.56
C VAL A 92 -13.92 9.82 -1.54
N PHE A 93 -12.78 10.29 -1.01
CA PHE A 93 -12.80 11.19 0.15
C PHE A 93 -12.97 12.65 -0.22
N ILE A 94 -12.41 13.12 -1.33
CA ILE A 94 -12.51 14.53 -1.69
C ILE A 94 -13.97 14.97 -1.90
N PRO A 95 -14.80 14.26 -2.68
CA PRO A 95 -16.19 14.65 -2.83
C PRO A 95 -16.94 14.64 -1.51
N GLU A 96 -16.70 13.66 -0.64
CA GLU A 96 -17.36 13.60 0.66
C GLU A 96 -16.95 14.73 1.57
N LEU A 97 -15.67 15.09 1.58
CA LEU A 97 -15.17 16.20 2.38
C LEU A 97 -15.76 17.53 1.89
N LEU A 98 -15.89 17.71 0.58
CA LEU A 98 -16.47 18.91 0.01
C LEU A 98 -17.95 19.07 0.40
N GLN A 99 -18.67 17.97 0.59
CA GLN A 99 -20.05 18.01 1.04
C GLN A 99 -20.18 18.39 2.51
N VAL A 100 -19.18 18.05 3.33
CA VAL A 100 -19.17 18.40 4.75
C VAL A 100 -18.83 19.88 4.95
N PHE A 101 -17.95 20.40 4.14
CA PHE A 101 -17.51 21.80 4.21
C PHE A 101 -18.09 22.62 3.06
#